data_01709c3fbab36475d51a5b329acc3d52
#
_entry.id   01709c3fbab36475d51a5b329acc3d52
#
_cell.length_a   1.000
_cell.length_b   1.000
_cell.length_c   1.000
_cell.angle_alpha   90.00
_cell.angle_beta   90.00
_cell.angle_gamma   90.00
#
_symmetry.space_group_name_H-M   'P 1'
#
loop_
_entity.id
_entity.type
_entity.pdbx_description
1 polymer ?
#
loop_
_entity_poly.entity_id
_entity_poly.type
_entity_poly.pdbx_seq_one_letter_code
_entity_poly.pdbx_strand_id
1 'polypeptide(L)'
;MAATNSEKEISDRLIQMKNIVNAVSYALMALLGAVSVFIISNTVRLAMFARREEISIMKMVGATDGFIRAPFVIEGAVLGLLSGVFAFLAEWGVYDYIATKLVESSGIFDMVAFAAVWKGLLPVMIGVGVVIGILGSVLTIRKFLKV
;
A
#
# COMPACT_ATOMS: atom_id res chain seq x y z
N MET A 1 -30.33 -36.40 12.52
CA MET A 1 -30.31 -35.18 13.37
C MET A 1 -28.94 -34.87 13.99
N ALA A 2 -28.11 -35.84 14.37
CA ALA A 2 -26.76 -35.56 14.91
C ALA A 2 -25.75 -35.07 13.86
N ALA A 3 -25.82 -35.56 12.62
CA ALA A 3 -24.92 -35.15 11.53
C ALA A 3 -25.08 -33.69 11.12
N THR A 4 -26.33 -33.18 11.06
CA THR A 4 -26.63 -31.78 10.73
C THR A 4 -26.16 -30.78 11.79
N ASN A 5 -26.06 -31.16 13.04
CA ASN A 5 -25.51 -30.30 14.10
C ASN A 5 -23.98 -30.22 14.02
N SER A 6 -23.32 -31.34 13.71
CA SER A 6 -21.85 -31.35 13.53
C SER A 6 -21.41 -30.55 12.33
N GLU A 7 -22.13 -30.61 11.20
CA GLU A 7 -21.86 -29.81 10.03
C GLU A 7 -22.02 -28.28 10.26
N LYS A 8 -23.06 -27.92 11.04
CA LYS A 8 -23.28 -26.52 11.43
C LYS A 8 -22.16 -26.01 12.34
N GLU A 9 -21.77 -26.80 13.32
CA GLU A 9 -20.71 -26.43 14.27
C GLU A 9 -19.34 -26.23 13.53
N ILE A 10 -19.04 -27.11 12.59
CA ILE A 10 -17.83 -26.98 11.75
C ILE A 10 -17.92 -25.72 10.86
N SER A 11 -19.08 -25.48 10.24
CA SER A 11 -19.31 -24.30 9.43
C SER A 11 -19.17 -23.00 10.23
N ASP A 12 -19.74 -22.94 11.43
CA ASP A 12 -19.66 -21.77 12.32
C ASP A 12 -18.22 -21.50 12.77
N ARG A 13 -17.45 -22.54 13.09
CA ARG A 13 -16.02 -22.40 13.42
C ARG A 13 -15.20 -21.90 12.25
N LEU A 14 -15.46 -22.37 11.02
CA LEU A 14 -14.79 -21.91 9.80
C LEU A 14 -15.13 -20.43 9.52
N ILE A 15 -16.38 -20.04 9.71
CA ILE A 15 -16.82 -18.64 9.57
C ILE A 15 -16.14 -17.74 10.61
N GLN A 16 -16.07 -18.18 11.86
CA GLN A 16 -15.37 -17.45 12.92
C GLN A 16 -13.89 -17.30 12.62
N MET A 17 -13.20 -18.36 12.20
CA MET A 17 -11.79 -18.30 11.79
C MET A 17 -11.58 -17.33 10.63
N LYS A 18 -12.42 -17.38 9.59
CA LYS A 18 -12.38 -16.45 8.47
C LYS A 18 -12.55 -15.00 8.94
N ASN A 19 -13.50 -14.73 9.84
CA ASN A 19 -13.75 -13.39 10.35
C ASN A 19 -12.57 -12.86 11.17
N ILE A 20 -11.95 -13.71 12.00
CA ILE A 20 -10.75 -13.34 12.77
C ILE A 20 -9.58 -13.03 11.82
N VAL A 21 -9.32 -13.90 10.84
CA VAL A 21 -8.26 -13.68 9.85
C VAL A 21 -8.49 -12.39 9.09
N ASN A 22 -9.71 -12.13 8.62
CA ASN A 22 -10.05 -10.91 7.93
C ASN A 22 -9.85 -9.67 8.82
N ALA A 23 -10.30 -9.71 10.07
CA ALA A 23 -10.15 -8.60 11.01
C ALA A 23 -8.67 -8.28 11.28
N VAL A 24 -7.85 -9.30 11.51
CA VAL A 24 -6.39 -9.16 11.69
C VAL A 24 -5.75 -8.60 10.44
N SER A 25 -6.12 -9.11 9.26
CA SER A 25 -5.58 -8.63 7.98
C SER A 25 -5.92 -7.15 7.74
N TYR A 26 -7.17 -6.74 7.97
CA TYR A 26 -7.55 -5.32 7.85
C TYR A 26 -6.84 -4.43 8.86
N ALA A 27 -6.65 -4.89 10.09
CA ALA A 27 -5.91 -4.15 11.11
C ALA A 27 -4.45 -3.97 10.72
N LEU A 28 -3.80 -5.02 10.20
CA LEU A 28 -2.43 -4.95 9.69
C LEU A 28 -2.32 -4.02 8.48
N MET A 29 -3.25 -4.10 7.51
CA MET A 29 -3.26 -3.19 6.36
C MET A 29 -3.40 -1.73 6.79
N ALA A 30 -4.28 -1.43 7.74
CA ALA A 30 -4.46 -0.08 8.26
C ALA A 30 -3.20 0.41 8.99
N LEU A 31 -2.58 -0.44 9.80
CA LEU A 31 -1.33 -0.12 10.50
C LEU A 31 -0.19 0.17 9.51
N LEU A 32 0.03 -0.72 8.55
CA LEU A 32 1.08 -0.55 7.53
C LEU A 32 0.83 0.68 6.66
N GLY A 33 -0.43 0.96 6.31
CA GLY A 33 -0.81 2.17 5.61
C GLY A 33 -0.50 3.44 6.41
N ALA A 34 -0.81 3.45 7.71
CA ALA A 34 -0.49 4.56 8.59
C ALA A 34 1.03 4.79 8.72
N VAL A 35 1.80 3.71 8.87
CA VAL A 35 3.28 3.77 8.91
C VAL A 35 3.84 4.29 7.59
N SER A 36 3.31 3.84 6.44
CA SER A 36 3.73 4.31 5.12
C SER A 36 3.48 5.83 4.96
N VAL A 37 2.30 6.32 5.32
CA VAL A 37 1.99 7.76 5.31
C VAL A 37 2.93 8.52 6.23
N PHE A 38 3.25 7.99 7.40
CA PHE A 38 4.18 8.62 8.34
C PHE A 38 5.61 8.73 7.78
N ILE A 39 6.11 7.66 7.15
CA ILE A 39 7.44 7.66 6.53
C ILE A 39 7.49 8.66 5.37
N ILE A 40 6.51 8.63 4.46
CA ILE A 40 6.43 9.58 3.34
C ILE A 40 6.36 11.01 3.87
N SER A 41 5.57 11.25 4.91
CA SER A 41 5.45 12.58 5.54
C SER A 41 6.78 13.08 6.08
N ASN A 42 7.57 12.22 6.71
CA ASN A 42 8.89 12.57 7.21
C ASN A 42 9.87 12.87 6.07
N THR A 43 9.85 12.05 5.03
CA THR A 43 10.71 12.23 3.84
C THR A 43 10.42 13.56 3.15
N VAL A 44 9.15 13.88 2.90
CA VAL A 44 8.72 15.14 2.29
C VAL A 44 9.09 16.34 3.18
N ARG A 45 8.91 16.23 4.49
CA ARG A 45 9.31 17.28 5.43
C ARG A 45 10.81 17.58 5.35
N LEU A 46 11.63 16.53 5.31
CA LEU A 46 13.08 16.66 5.21
C LEU A 46 13.48 17.29 3.88
N ALA A 47 12.86 16.89 2.76
CA ALA A 47 13.07 17.47 1.44
C ALA A 47 12.71 18.96 1.41
N MET A 48 11.58 19.35 1.98
CA MET A 48 11.18 20.77 2.10
C MET A 48 12.16 21.57 2.96
N PHE A 49 12.64 20.98 4.06
CA PHE A 49 13.61 21.65 4.93
C PHE A 49 14.96 21.86 4.22
N ALA A 50 15.41 20.87 3.47
CA ALA A 50 16.65 20.97 2.68
C ALA A 50 16.58 22.08 1.62
N ARG A 51 15.39 22.34 1.05
CA ARG A 51 15.14 23.37 0.01
C ARG A 51 14.46 24.64 0.55
N ARG A 52 14.55 24.91 1.83
CA ARG A 52 13.85 26.04 2.47
C ARG A 52 14.20 27.41 1.90
N GLU A 53 15.46 27.61 1.50
CA GLU A 53 15.92 28.86 0.92
C GLU A 53 15.30 29.09 -0.45
N GLU A 54 15.27 28.06 -1.31
CA GLU A 54 14.62 28.12 -2.63
C GLU A 54 13.12 28.42 -2.46
N ILE A 55 12.45 27.77 -1.52
CA ILE A 55 11.02 28.01 -1.20
C ILE A 55 10.80 29.45 -0.74
N SER A 56 11.71 29.99 0.09
CA SER A 56 11.64 31.37 0.56
C SER A 56 11.75 32.38 -0.60
N ILE A 57 12.70 32.16 -1.50
CA ILE A 57 12.88 33.00 -2.70
C ILE A 57 11.63 32.94 -3.58
N MET A 58 11.07 31.74 -3.82
CA MET A 58 9.84 31.58 -4.60
C MET A 58 8.66 32.36 -3.97
N LYS A 59 8.51 32.32 -2.65
CA LYS A 59 7.51 33.12 -1.94
C LYS A 59 7.71 34.63 -2.08
N MET A 60 8.94 35.10 -2.01
CA MET A 60 9.27 36.53 -2.17
C MET A 60 8.94 37.07 -3.57
N VAL A 61 9.07 36.25 -4.62
CA VAL A 61 8.68 36.63 -5.99
C VAL A 61 7.19 36.39 -6.29
N GLY A 62 6.39 35.98 -5.27
CA GLY A 62 4.94 35.86 -5.39
C GLY A 62 4.44 34.52 -5.93
N ALA A 63 5.26 33.47 -5.89
CA ALA A 63 4.83 32.13 -6.31
C ALA A 63 3.65 31.62 -5.44
N THR A 64 2.65 31.01 -6.09
CA THR A 64 1.51 30.42 -5.40
C THR A 64 1.88 29.18 -4.60
N ASP A 65 1.18 28.94 -3.50
CA ASP A 65 1.39 27.71 -2.68
C ASP A 65 1.27 26.43 -3.49
N GLY A 66 0.41 26.40 -4.52
CA GLY A 66 0.25 25.25 -5.40
C GLY A 66 1.51 24.95 -6.22
N PHE A 67 2.14 25.99 -6.74
CA PHE A 67 3.39 25.88 -7.49
C PHE A 67 4.55 25.36 -6.63
N ILE A 68 4.64 25.83 -5.39
CA ILE A 68 5.66 25.39 -4.42
C ILE A 68 5.44 23.93 -4.02
N ARG A 69 4.17 23.46 -3.93
CA ARG A 69 3.82 22.10 -3.51
C ARG A 69 3.98 21.06 -4.62
N ALA A 70 3.81 21.46 -5.88
CA ALA A 70 3.77 20.55 -7.02
C ALA A 70 4.94 19.56 -7.07
N PRO A 71 6.22 19.99 -6.96
CA PRO A 71 7.35 19.06 -7.03
C PRO A 71 7.32 17.98 -5.94
N PHE A 72 6.94 18.33 -4.71
CA PHE A 72 6.89 17.38 -3.59
C PHE A 72 5.73 16.38 -3.73
N VAL A 73 4.62 16.79 -4.31
CA VAL A 73 3.49 15.89 -4.59
C VAL A 73 3.87 14.90 -5.70
N ILE A 74 4.56 15.35 -6.73
CA ILE A 74 5.09 14.50 -7.80
C ILE A 74 6.10 13.50 -7.22
N GLU A 75 7.01 13.96 -6.37
CA GLU A 75 7.98 13.09 -5.69
C GLU A 75 7.29 12.00 -4.87
N GLY A 76 6.24 12.36 -4.11
CA GLY A 76 5.42 11.39 -3.38
C GLY A 76 4.69 10.41 -4.29
N ALA A 77 4.16 10.87 -5.43
CA ALA A 77 3.53 10.02 -6.42
C ALA A 77 4.52 9.04 -7.06
N VAL A 78 5.72 9.49 -7.40
CA VAL A 78 6.79 8.64 -7.95
C VAL A 78 7.24 7.58 -6.95
N LEU A 79 7.44 7.97 -5.68
CA LEU A 79 7.77 7.02 -4.61
C LEU A 79 6.67 5.98 -4.43
N GLY A 80 5.40 6.40 -4.46
CA GLY A 80 4.26 5.49 -4.39
C GLY A 80 4.18 4.53 -5.57
N LEU A 81 4.45 5.02 -6.79
CA LEU A 81 4.51 4.20 -8.00
C LEU A 81 5.61 3.15 -7.92
N LEU A 82 6.83 3.56 -7.58
CA LEU A 82 7.96 2.64 -7.42
C LEU A 82 7.68 1.58 -6.35
N SER A 83 7.13 2.00 -5.20
CA SER A 83 6.75 1.07 -4.13
C SER A 83 5.71 0.05 -4.60
N GLY A 84 4.71 0.46 -5.37
CA GLY A 84 3.71 -0.44 -5.95
C GLY A 84 4.31 -1.46 -6.92
N VAL A 85 5.26 -1.03 -7.76
CA VAL A 85 5.98 -1.94 -8.68
C VAL A 85 6.86 -2.92 -7.90
N PHE A 86 7.63 -2.47 -6.91
CA PHE A 86 8.46 -3.35 -6.09
C PHE A 86 7.63 -4.35 -5.28
N ALA A 87 6.50 -3.91 -4.73
CA ALA A 87 5.59 -4.80 -4.03
C ALA A 87 5.02 -5.89 -4.95
N PHE A 88 4.63 -5.53 -6.17
CA PHE A 88 4.17 -6.49 -7.18
C PHE A 88 5.26 -7.51 -7.55
N LEU A 89 6.50 -7.06 -7.75
CA LEU A 89 7.63 -7.96 -8.07
C LEU A 89 7.93 -8.90 -6.91
N ALA A 90 7.89 -8.41 -5.67
CA ALA A 90 8.08 -9.23 -4.49
C ALA A 90 6.97 -10.28 -4.34
N GLU A 91 5.70 -9.89 -4.55
CA GLU A 91 4.57 -10.79 -4.50
C GLU A 91 4.65 -11.87 -5.59
N TRP A 92 5.03 -11.50 -6.80
CA TRP A 92 5.27 -12.45 -7.88
C TRP A 92 6.34 -13.48 -7.50
N GLY A 93 7.49 -13.03 -6.99
CA GLY A 93 8.57 -13.93 -6.56
C GLY A 93 8.15 -14.89 -5.44
N VAL A 94 7.41 -14.40 -4.46
CA VAL A 94 6.87 -15.22 -3.36
C VAL A 94 5.85 -16.23 -3.89
N TYR A 95 4.96 -15.79 -4.77
CA TYR A 95 3.95 -16.67 -5.35
C TYR A 95 4.59 -17.80 -6.17
N ASP A 96 5.54 -17.47 -7.04
CA ASP A 96 6.26 -18.44 -7.88
C ASP A 96 7.03 -19.46 -7.02
N TYR A 97 7.70 -18.99 -5.96
CA TYR A 97 8.40 -19.85 -5.01
C TYR A 97 7.46 -20.83 -4.29
N ILE A 98 6.30 -20.34 -3.85
CA ILE A 98 5.29 -21.16 -3.17
C ILE A 98 4.66 -22.15 -4.16
N ALA A 99 4.31 -21.69 -5.37
CA ALA A 99 3.70 -22.53 -6.38
C ALA A 99 4.61 -23.69 -6.78
N THR A 100 5.90 -23.44 -7.02
CA THR A 100 6.85 -24.51 -7.40
C THR A 100 7.14 -25.47 -6.27
N LYS A 101 7.27 -25.00 -5.02
CA LYS A 101 7.65 -25.87 -3.90
C LYS A 101 6.48 -26.65 -3.29
N LEU A 102 5.27 -26.08 -3.23
CA LEU A 102 4.11 -26.71 -2.59
C LEU A 102 3.26 -27.52 -3.57
N VAL A 103 3.16 -27.10 -4.84
CA VAL A 103 2.36 -27.83 -5.83
C VAL A 103 3.08 -29.08 -6.31
N GLU A 104 4.38 -29.02 -6.56
CA GLU A 104 5.18 -30.21 -6.92
C GLU A 104 5.20 -31.27 -5.83
N SER A 105 5.09 -30.88 -4.54
CA SER A 105 5.19 -31.83 -3.42
C SER A 105 3.85 -32.41 -2.96
N SER A 106 2.71 -31.81 -3.26
CA SER A 106 1.44 -32.23 -2.64
C SER A 106 0.35 -32.65 -3.62
N GLY A 107 0.38 -32.26 -4.90
CA GLY A 107 -0.62 -32.65 -5.92
C GLY A 107 -2.09 -32.31 -5.62
N ILE A 108 -2.35 -31.59 -4.53
CA ILE A 108 -3.71 -31.43 -3.93
C ILE A 108 -4.31 -30.04 -4.17
N PHE A 109 -3.49 -29.06 -4.58
CA PHE A 109 -3.99 -27.69 -4.77
C PHE A 109 -3.92 -27.28 -6.25
N ASP A 110 -5.08 -27.10 -6.89
CA ASP A 110 -5.22 -26.34 -8.12
C ASP A 110 -5.00 -24.86 -7.80
N MET A 111 -3.75 -24.39 -7.88
CA MET A 111 -3.45 -22.96 -7.74
C MET A 111 -3.92 -22.22 -9.01
N VAL A 112 -4.73 -21.18 -8.82
CA VAL A 112 -5.09 -20.27 -9.90
C VAL A 112 -3.80 -19.71 -10.51
N ALA A 113 -3.56 -19.94 -11.79
CA ALA A 113 -2.37 -19.44 -12.45
C ALA A 113 -2.22 -17.93 -12.22
N PHE A 114 -1.08 -17.47 -11.68
CA PHE A 114 -0.80 -16.05 -11.45
C PHE A 114 -1.04 -15.21 -12.72
N ALA A 115 -0.81 -15.85 -13.89
CA ALA A 115 -1.11 -15.28 -15.21
C ALA A 115 -2.57 -14.83 -15.40
N ALA A 116 -3.53 -15.32 -14.62
CA ALA A 116 -4.92 -14.90 -14.70
C ALA A 116 -5.23 -13.66 -13.82
N VAL A 117 -4.45 -13.46 -12.76
CA VAL A 117 -4.73 -12.45 -11.71
C VAL A 117 -3.85 -11.20 -11.84
N TRP A 118 -2.64 -11.31 -12.38
CA TRP A 118 -1.67 -10.21 -12.42
C TRP A 118 -2.18 -8.96 -13.16
N LYS A 119 -3.02 -9.13 -14.20
CA LYS A 119 -3.59 -8.01 -14.98
C LYS A 119 -4.47 -7.10 -14.14
N GLY A 120 -5.15 -7.65 -13.13
CA GLY A 120 -5.95 -6.87 -12.19
C GLY A 120 -5.14 -6.37 -10.99
N LEU A 121 -4.20 -7.17 -10.52
CA LEU A 121 -3.44 -6.91 -9.31
C LEU A 121 -2.45 -5.75 -9.47
N LEU A 122 -1.71 -5.73 -10.58
CA LEU A 122 -0.69 -4.71 -10.88
C LEU A 122 -1.26 -3.28 -10.86
N PRO A 123 -2.35 -2.95 -11.60
CA PRO A 123 -2.88 -1.59 -11.57
C PRO A 123 -3.46 -1.21 -10.21
N VAL A 124 -4.01 -2.17 -9.46
CA VAL A 124 -4.50 -1.92 -8.10
C VAL A 124 -3.34 -1.58 -7.16
N MET A 125 -2.27 -2.36 -7.17
CA MET A 125 -1.10 -2.11 -6.31
C MET A 125 -0.42 -0.77 -6.62
N ILE A 126 -0.24 -0.45 -7.91
CA ILE A 126 0.29 0.84 -8.34
C ILE A 126 -0.66 1.97 -7.92
N GLY A 127 -1.96 1.82 -8.16
CA GLY A 127 -2.96 2.81 -7.81
C GLY A 127 -2.98 3.13 -6.32
N VAL A 128 -2.99 2.11 -5.47
CA VAL A 128 -2.93 2.25 -4.01
C VAL A 128 -1.63 2.93 -3.58
N GLY A 129 -0.48 2.50 -4.14
CA GLY A 129 0.82 3.10 -3.84
C GLY A 129 0.85 4.60 -4.17
N VAL A 130 0.40 4.98 -5.37
CA VAL A 130 0.34 6.39 -5.81
C VAL A 130 -0.60 7.21 -4.92
N VAL A 131 -1.78 6.69 -4.59
CA VAL A 131 -2.74 7.38 -3.72
C VAL A 131 -2.13 7.63 -2.33
N ILE A 132 -1.50 6.62 -1.73
CA ILE A 132 -0.82 6.76 -0.42
C ILE A 132 0.32 7.77 -0.52
N GLY A 133 1.12 7.73 -1.60
CA GLY A 133 2.22 8.66 -1.85
C GLY A 133 1.75 10.11 -1.94
N ILE A 134 0.71 10.37 -2.72
CA ILE A 134 0.10 11.71 -2.86
C ILE A 134 -0.50 12.18 -1.54
N LEU A 135 -1.27 11.33 -0.85
CA LEU A 135 -1.89 11.68 0.42
C LEU A 135 -0.84 12.03 1.49
N GLY A 136 0.22 11.23 1.62
CA GLY A 136 1.31 11.48 2.55
C GLY A 136 2.00 12.82 2.29
N SER A 137 2.30 13.13 1.02
CA SER A 137 2.85 14.42 0.58
C SER A 137 1.93 15.58 0.91
N VAL A 138 0.68 15.53 0.45
CA VAL A 138 -0.30 16.64 0.61
C VAL A 138 -0.57 16.94 2.08
N LEU A 139 -0.75 15.92 2.91
CA LEU A 139 -1.00 16.09 4.35
C LEU A 139 0.18 16.79 5.05
N THR A 140 1.40 16.43 4.67
CA THR A 140 2.61 17.03 5.26
C THR A 140 2.78 18.48 4.86
N ILE A 141 2.62 18.78 3.57
CA ILE A 141 2.81 20.13 3.05
C ILE A 141 1.77 21.11 3.61
N ARG A 142 0.51 20.67 3.73
CA ARG A 142 -0.55 21.49 4.32
C ARG A 142 -0.25 21.92 5.76
N LYS A 143 0.38 21.02 6.53
CA LYS A 143 0.76 21.30 7.92
C LYS A 143 1.97 22.24 8.01
N PHE A 144 2.87 22.20 7.04
CA PHE A 144 4.12 22.98 7.05
C PHE A 144 3.94 24.41 6.53
N LEU A 145 3.03 24.65 5.57
CA LEU A 145 2.78 25.96 4.99
C LEU A 145 1.77 26.82 5.80
N LYS A 146 1.16 26.27 6.84
CA LYS A 146 0.23 26.99 7.74
C LYS A 146 0.92 27.70 8.91
N VAL A 147 2.25 27.70 8.95
CA VAL A 147 3.03 28.43 9.99
C VAL A 147 3.59 29.72 9.43
#